data_e0db91380ba2ca7da84bdd35f7dc0765
#
_entry.id   e0db91380ba2ca7da84bdd35f7dc0765
#
_cell.length_a   1.000
_cell.length_b   1.000
_cell.length_c   1.000
_cell.angle_alpha   90.00
_cell.angle_beta   90.00
_cell.angle_gamma   90.00
#
_symmetry.space_group_name_H-M   'P 1'
#
loop_
_entity.id
_entity.type
_entity.pdbx_description
1 polymer ?
#
loop_
_entity_poly.entity_id
_entity_poly.type
_entity_poly.pdbx_seq_one_letter_code
_entity_poly.pdbx_strand_id
1 'polypeptide(L)'
;MRKNKVKQMMAEGKPVVNGWLQIPSTVSAEVMAHQGWDSLTVDMQHGLVDYTNALPMLQTISSTDVTPLARVNWNEPGQIMKILDAGCYGIICPMVSNKEEAERFVQACMYPPRGYRTVSYTHLTLPTILLV
;
A
#
# COMPACT_ATOMS: atom_id res chain seq x y z
N MET A 1 -5.43 8.15 12.45
CA MET A 1 -5.24 7.38 11.20
C MET A 1 -6.61 7.17 10.56
N ARG A 2 -6.75 7.41 9.25
CA ARG A 2 -7.99 7.20 8.51
C ARG A 2 -8.33 5.70 8.43
N LYS A 3 -9.63 5.34 8.53
CA LYS A 3 -10.07 3.95 8.37
C LYS A 3 -9.84 3.48 6.93
N ASN A 4 -9.47 2.23 6.76
CA ASN A 4 -9.38 1.60 5.44
C ASN A 4 -10.79 1.27 4.93
N LYS A 5 -11.35 2.17 4.10
CA LYS A 5 -12.70 2.07 3.55
C LYS A 5 -12.88 0.81 2.69
N VAL A 6 -11.88 0.49 1.85
CA VAL A 6 -11.92 -0.71 0.99
C VAL A 6 -12.01 -1.98 1.82
N LYS A 7 -11.21 -2.10 2.87
CA LYS A 7 -11.25 -3.25 3.79
C LYS A 7 -12.61 -3.38 4.46
N GLN A 8 -13.23 -2.27 4.85
CA GLN A 8 -14.56 -2.27 5.43
C GLN A 8 -15.62 -2.70 4.41
N MET A 9 -15.61 -2.15 3.19
CA MET A 9 -16.55 -2.52 2.14
C MET A 9 -16.47 -4.00 1.78
N MET A 10 -15.25 -4.54 1.66
CA MET A 10 -15.04 -5.97 1.41
C MET A 10 -15.58 -6.85 2.55
N ALA A 11 -15.37 -6.45 3.81
CA ALA A 11 -15.93 -7.18 4.97
C ALA A 11 -17.46 -7.16 5.01
N GLU A 12 -18.08 -6.12 4.46
CA GLU A 12 -19.54 -5.98 4.32
C GLU A 12 -20.09 -6.66 3.06
N GLY A 13 -19.24 -7.31 2.25
CA GLY A 13 -19.63 -7.92 0.98
C GLY A 13 -20.01 -6.93 -0.12
N LYS A 14 -19.62 -5.67 0.01
CA LYS A 14 -19.88 -4.61 -0.96
C LYS A 14 -18.88 -4.64 -2.11
N PRO A 15 -19.30 -4.34 -3.35
CA PRO A 15 -18.37 -4.18 -4.48
C PRO A 15 -17.44 -2.99 -4.25
N VAL A 16 -16.21 -3.10 -4.76
CA VAL A 16 -15.19 -2.05 -4.73
C VAL A 16 -14.75 -1.77 -6.16
N VAL A 17 -14.79 -0.51 -6.55
CA VAL A 17 -14.30 -0.07 -7.86
C VAL A 17 -12.93 0.56 -7.72
N ASN A 18 -11.93 -0.02 -8.42
CA ASN A 18 -10.53 0.38 -8.34
C ASN A 18 -10.02 0.89 -9.68
N GLY A 19 -9.42 2.07 -9.67
CA GLY A 19 -8.70 2.62 -10.82
C GLY A 19 -7.20 2.30 -10.76
N TRP A 20 -6.52 2.28 -11.93
CA TRP A 20 -5.10 2.01 -12.05
C TRP A 20 -4.34 3.24 -12.54
N LEU A 21 -3.20 3.52 -11.92
CA LEU A 21 -2.31 4.63 -12.24
C LEU A 21 -0.96 4.09 -12.72
N GLN A 22 -0.69 4.24 -14.01
CA GLN A 22 0.54 3.78 -14.66
C GLN A 22 1.46 4.93 -15.12
N ILE A 23 0.94 6.15 -15.09
CA ILE A 23 1.68 7.37 -15.47
C ILE A 23 2.28 7.98 -14.21
N PRO A 24 3.60 8.24 -14.16
CA PRO A 24 4.27 8.80 -12.98
C PRO A 24 4.00 10.30 -12.83
N SER A 25 2.75 10.66 -12.54
CA SER A 25 2.29 12.04 -12.44
C SER A 25 1.32 12.23 -11.27
N THR A 26 1.63 13.17 -10.39
CA THR A 26 0.73 13.60 -9.32
C THR A 26 -0.52 14.26 -9.86
N VAL A 27 -0.42 14.97 -10.97
CA VAL A 27 -1.57 15.61 -11.62
C VAL A 27 -2.57 14.56 -12.11
N SER A 28 -2.09 13.49 -12.77
CA SER A 28 -2.98 12.42 -13.19
C SER A 28 -3.59 11.68 -11.99
N ALA A 29 -2.82 11.49 -10.91
CA ALA A 29 -3.31 10.88 -9.68
C ALA A 29 -4.41 11.73 -9.02
N GLU A 30 -4.23 13.06 -8.99
CA GLU A 30 -5.20 14.01 -8.45
C GLU A 30 -6.51 14.00 -9.25
N VAL A 31 -6.43 14.12 -10.57
CA VAL A 31 -7.60 14.08 -11.45
C VAL A 31 -8.37 12.77 -11.24
N MET A 32 -7.67 11.64 -11.22
CA MET A 32 -8.29 10.33 -11.00
C MET A 32 -8.91 10.23 -9.60
N ALA A 33 -8.27 10.77 -8.57
CA ALA A 33 -8.77 10.69 -7.20
C ALA A 33 -10.10 11.45 -6.98
N HIS A 34 -10.48 12.34 -7.89
CA HIS A 34 -11.77 13.06 -7.87
C HIS A 34 -12.85 12.44 -8.77
N GLN A 35 -12.63 11.26 -9.35
CA GLN A 35 -13.58 10.62 -10.27
C GLN A 35 -14.52 9.58 -9.62
N GLY A 36 -14.55 9.49 -8.29
CA GLY A 36 -15.49 8.63 -7.57
C GLY A 36 -15.05 7.16 -7.40
N TRP A 37 -13.77 6.87 -7.54
CA TRP A 37 -13.20 5.56 -7.24
C TRP A 37 -13.24 5.26 -5.74
N ASP A 38 -13.43 4.00 -5.35
CA ASP A 38 -13.25 3.56 -3.97
C ASP A 38 -11.77 3.43 -3.60
N SER A 39 -10.95 3.07 -4.58
CA SER A 39 -9.50 2.96 -4.46
C SER A 39 -8.79 3.29 -5.76
N LEU A 40 -7.52 3.69 -5.64
CA LEU A 40 -6.60 3.85 -6.76
C LEU A 40 -5.32 3.08 -6.48
N THR A 41 -4.91 2.28 -7.45
CA THR A 41 -3.68 1.48 -7.38
C THR A 41 -2.57 2.15 -8.18
N VAL A 42 -1.51 2.54 -7.50
CA VAL A 42 -0.25 2.95 -8.14
C VAL A 42 0.49 1.69 -8.61
N ASP A 43 0.70 1.59 -9.90
CA ASP A 43 1.26 0.40 -10.54
C ASP A 43 2.78 0.52 -10.70
N MET A 44 3.51 -0.10 -9.78
CA MET A 44 4.97 -0.12 -9.81
C MET A 44 5.54 -1.32 -10.58
N GLN A 45 4.69 -2.25 -11.04
CA GLN A 45 5.14 -3.43 -11.78
C GLN A 45 5.16 -3.19 -13.29
N HIS A 46 4.06 -2.73 -13.87
CA HIS A 46 3.91 -2.51 -15.31
C HIS A 46 3.69 -1.04 -15.67
N GLY A 47 3.43 -0.18 -14.67
CA GLY A 47 3.46 1.26 -14.84
C GLY A 47 4.89 1.80 -14.94
N LEU A 48 5.03 3.03 -15.42
CA LEU A 48 6.31 3.75 -15.48
C LEU A 48 6.66 4.40 -14.11
N VAL A 49 6.22 3.79 -13.02
CA VAL A 49 6.26 4.35 -11.66
C VAL A 49 7.27 3.60 -10.82
N ASP A 50 8.25 4.31 -10.30
CA ASP A 50 9.15 3.85 -9.24
C ASP A 50 8.72 4.39 -7.87
N TYR A 51 9.50 4.10 -6.80
CA TYR A 51 9.20 4.57 -5.46
C TYR A 51 9.21 6.11 -5.36
N THR A 52 10.09 6.78 -6.10
CA THR A 52 10.24 8.24 -6.08
C THR A 52 8.98 8.94 -6.59
N ASN A 53 8.36 8.34 -7.61
CA ASN A 53 7.09 8.82 -8.16
C ASN A 53 5.89 8.32 -7.35
N ALA A 54 5.93 7.08 -6.84
CA ALA A 54 4.83 6.50 -6.08
C ALA A 54 4.53 7.29 -4.79
N LEU A 55 5.57 7.74 -4.07
CA LEU A 55 5.41 8.47 -2.82
C LEU A 55 4.52 9.73 -2.98
N PRO A 56 4.85 10.69 -3.85
CA PRO A 56 3.99 11.88 -4.02
C PRO A 56 2.62 11.55 -4.64
N MET A 57 2.49 10.50 -5.45
CA MET A 57 1.18 10.05 -5.96
C MET A 57 0.30 9.51 -4.83
N LEU A 58 0.85 8.70 -3.92
CA LEU A 58 0.13 8.21 -2.74
C LEU A 58 -0.27 9.34 -1.80
N GLN A 59 0.59 10.35 -1.61
CA GLN A 59 0.26 11.55 -0.84
C GLN A 59 -0.91 12.31 -1.47
N THR A 60 -0.91 12.47 -2.79
CA THR A 60 -1.99 13.11 -3.54
C THR A 60 -3.32 12.36 -3.38
N ILE A 61 -3.33 11.03 -3.57
CA ILE A 61 -4.53 10.22 -3.35
C ILE A 61 -5.01 10.33 -1.89
N SER A 62 -4.08 10.33 -0.94
CA SER A 62 -4.39 10.41 0.49
C SER A 62 -5.00 11.74 0.93
N SER A 63 -4.92 12.80 0.12
CA SER A 63 -5.61 14.07 0.37
C SER A 63 -7.11 14.01 0.07
N THR A 64 -7.59 12.93 -0.54
CA THR A 64 -9.00 12.66 -0.86
C THR A 64 -9.54 11.49 -0.02
N ASP A 65 -10.81 11.12 -0.21
CA ASP A 65 -11.44 9.97 0.44
C ASP A 65 -11.12 8.62 -0.22
N VAL A 66 -10.43 8.64 -1.36
CA VAL A 66 -10.04 7.43 -2.11
C VAL A 66 -8.95 6.67 -1.35
N THR A 67 -9.06 5.35 -1.31
CA THR A 67 -8.08 4.49 -0.63
C THR A 67 -6.86 4.27 -1.52
N PRO A 68 -5.64 4.69 -1.10
CA PRO A 68 -4.43 4.47 -1.87
C PRO A 68 -3.96 3.02 -1.76
N LEU A 69 -3.79 2.36 -2.89
CA LEU A 69 -3.21 1.03 -3.02
C LEU A 69 -1.95 1.10 -3.90
N ALA A 70 -1.12 0.08 -3.83
CA ALA A 70 0.01 -0.08 -4.73
C ALA A 70 0.18 -1.53 -5.19
N ARG A 71 0.58 -1.72 -6.44
CA ARG A 71 1.11 -3.00 -6.91
C ARG A 71 2.62 -2.94 -6.93
N VAL A 72 3.27 -3.83 -6.16
CA VAL A 72 4.73 -3.94 -6.11
C VAL A 72 5.28 -4.73 -7.30
N ASN A 73 6.57 -4.59 -7.58
CA ASN A 73 7.21 -5.26 -8.71
C ASN A 73 7.31 -6.77 -8.50
N TRP A 74 7.54 -7.18 -7.26
CA TRP A 74 7.78 -8.57 -6.87
C TRP A 74 7.47 -8.79 -5.39
N ASN A 75 7.44 -10.04 -4.96
CA ASN A 75 7.32 -10.41 -3.54
C ASN A 75 8.66 -10.18 -2.80
N GLU A 76 9.05 -8.90 -2.69
CA GLU A 76 10.28 -8.46 -2.06
C GLU A 76 9.97 -7.65 -0.80
N PRO A 77 10.37 -8.12 0.40
CA PRO A 77 9.96 -7.53 1.68
C PRO A 77 10.33 -6.06 1.85
N GLY A 78 11.52 -5.66 1.43
CA GLY A 78 11.99 -4.28 1.59
C GLY A 78 11.12 -3.29 0.82
N GLN A 79 10.73 -3.64 -0.41
CA GLN A 79 9.84 -2.81 -1.22
C GLN A 79 8.42 -2.77 -0.61
N ILE A 80 7.91 -3.92 -0.16
CA ILE A 80 6.60 -4.04 0.48
C ILE A 80 6.53 -3.15 1.73
N MET A 81 7.52 -3.25 2.62
CA MET A 81 7.57 -2.46 3.85
C MET A 81 7.65 -0.96 3.54
N LYS A 82 8.52 -0.59 2.59
CA LYS A 82 8.75 0.80 2.22
C LYS A 82 7.52 1.47 1.63
N ILE A 83 6.75 0.78 0.79
CA ILE A 83 5.54 1.35 0.20
C ILE A 83 4.38 1.44 1.21
N LEU A 84 4.33 0.53 2.18
CA LEU A 84 3.40 0.63 3.31
C LEU A 84 3.74 1.83 4.20
N ASP A 85 5.03 2.12 4.42
CA ASP A 85 5.48 3.29 5.18
C ASP A 85 5.19 4.60 4.44
N ALA A 86 5.13 4.57 3.11
CA ALA A 86 4.70 5.69 2.27
C ALA A 86 3.19 6.01 2.38
N GLY A 87 2.42 5.22 3.14
CA GLY A 87 0.99 5.48 3.40
C GLY A 87 0.04 4.68 2.52
N CYS A 88 0.50 3.66 1.83
CA CYS A 88 -0.34 2.71 1.11
C CYS A 88 -1.20 1.91 2.09
N TYR A 89 -2.49 1.74 1.79
CA TYR A 89 -3.46 1.04 2.64
C TYR A 89 -3.65 -0.44 2.27
N GLY A 90 -3.14 -0.85 1.11
CA GLY A 90 -3.14 -2.23 0.66
C GLY A 90 -2.16 -2.44 -0.48
N ILE A 91 -1.66 -3.65 -0.59
CA ILE A 91 -0.67 -4.03 -1.59
C ILE A 91 -1.22 -5.16 -2.44
N ILE A 92 -0.99 -5.06 -3.74
CA ILE A 92 -1.16 -6.14 -4.69
C ILE A 92 0.24 -6.71 -4.96
N CYS A 93 0.44 -7.97 -4.59
CA CYS A 93 1.69 -8.68 -4.83
C CYS A 93 1.53 -9.62 -6.03
N PRO A 94 2.31 -9.43 -7.11
CA PRO A 94 2.25 -10.30 -8.27
C PRO A 94 2.96 -11.63 -8.03
N MET A 95 2.69 -12.61 -8.89
CA MET A 95 3.42 -13.87 -8.99
C MET A 95 3.50 -14.68 -7.68
N VAL A 96 2.46 -14.62 -6.87
CA VAL A 96 2.32 -15.50 -5.70
C VAL A 96 1.70 -16.81 -6.16
N SER A 97 2.50 -17.89 -6.19
CA SER A 97 2.14 -19.16 -6.82
C SER A 97 1.86 -20.31 -5.84
N ASN A 98 2.24 -20.12 -4.58
CA ASN A 98 2.10 -21.16 -3.55
C ASN A 98 1.84 -20.54 -2.16
N LYS A 99 1.54 -21.40 -1.20
CA LYS A 99 1.21 -20.99 0.17
C LYS A 99 2.37 -20.29 0.86
N GLU A 100 3.57 -20.81 0.69
CA GLU A 100 4.79 -20.28 1.34
C GLU A 100 5.10 -18.84 0.87
N GLU A 101 4.88 -18.56 -0.40
CA GLU A 101 5.02 -17.22 -0.96
C GLU A 101 3.95 -16.27 -0.43
N ALA A 102 2.71 -16.73 -0.30
CA ALA A 102 1.62 -15.96 0.28
C ALA A 102 1.90 -15.64 1.77
N GLU A 103 2.37 -16.62 2.54
CA GLU A 103 2.71 -16.41 3.95
C GLU A 103 3.86 -15.40 4.11
N ARG A 104 4.92 -15.51 3.31
CA ARG A 104 6.03 -14.53 3.31
C ARG A 104 5.54 -13.12 3.00
N PHE A 105 4.68 -12.99 2.01
CA PHE A 105 4.07 -11.69 1.66
C PHE A 105 3.28 -11.11 2.83
N VAL A 106 2.39 -11.90 3.43
CA VAL A 106 1.58 -11.46 4.58
C VAL A 106 2.46 -11.06 5.76
N GLN A 107 3.51 -11.84 6.06
CA GLN A 107 4.45 -11.54 7.14
C GLN A 107 5.24 -10.26 6.88
N ALA A 108 5.59 -9.95 5.63
CA ALA A 108 6.23 -8.69 5.26
C ALA A 108 5.31 -7.47 5.48
N CYS A 109 3.99 -7.67 5.44
CA CYS A 109 3.01 -6.61 5.69
C CYS A 109 2.69 -6.40 7.17
N MET A 110 3.00 -7.36 8.04
CA MET A 110 2.59 -7.37 9.46
C MET A 110 3.77 -7.12 10.40
N TYR A 111 3.50 -6.39 11.48
CA TYR A 111 4.45 -6.20 12.58
C TYR A 111 4.62 -7.46 13.44
N PRO A 112 5.77 -7.62 14.12
CA PRO A 112 5.94 -8.67 15.13
C PRO A 112 4.83 -8.64 16.20
N PRO A 113 4.40 -9.77 16.76
CA PRO A 113 4.89 -11.13 16.50
C PRO A 113 4.24 -11.83 15.28
N ARG A 114 3.31 -11.18 14.56
CA ARG A 114 2.54 -11.76 13.46
C ARG A 114 3.29 -11.74 12.11
N GLY A 115 4.33 -10.96 12.00
CA GLY A 115 5.19 -10.82 10.85
C GLY A 115 6.53 -10.22 11.23
N TYR A 116 7.26 -9.72 10.24
CA TYR A 116 8.62 -9.16 10.42
C TYR A 116 8.77 -7.77 9.79
N ARG A 117 7.66 -7.06 9.51
CA ARG A 117 7.72 -5.66 9.07
C ARG A 117 8.42 -4.81 10.14
N THR A 118 9.41 -4.02 9.74
CA THR A 118 10.14 -3.12 10.63
C THR A 118 9.26 -2.00 11.17
N VAL A 119 9.57 -1.52 12.38
CA VAL A 119 8.73 -0.60 13.16
C VAL A 119 9.28 0.82 13.25
N SER A 120 9.90 1.34 12.20
CA SER A 120 10.61 2.63 12.26
C SER A 120 9.77 3.82 12.73
N TYR A 121 8.47 3.83 12.45
CA TYR A 121 7.56 4.91 12.87
C TYR A 121 6.82 4.67 14.18
N THR A 122 6.74 3.45 14.65
CA THR A 122 6.06 3.12 15.91
C THR A 122 6.93 3.36 17.14
N HIS A 123 8.20 3.63 16.95
CA HIS A 123 9.15 3.96 18.03
C HIS A 123 8.83 5.23 18.81
N LEU A 124 8.07 6.13 18.23
CA LEU A 124 7.63 7.35 18.90
C LEU A 124 6.59 7.11 19.99
N THR A 125 6.02 5.92 20.09
CA THR A 125 4.93 5.60 21.01
C THR A 125 5.20 4.44 21.97
N LEU A 126 6.33 3.74 21.84
CA LEU A 126 6.67 2.62 22.71
C LEU A 126 7.91 2.94 23.54
N PRO A 127 7.77 3.01 24.90
CA PRO A 127 8.86 3.39 25.80
C PRO A 127 9.91 2.29 26.02
N THR A 128 9.81 1.19 25.32
CA THR A 128 10.74 0.08 25.46
C THR A 128 11.13 -0.46 24.12
N ILE A 129 12.13 0.14 23.55
CA ILE A 129 12.78 -0.54 22.47
C ILE A 129 14.20 -0.80 22.84
N LEU A 130 14.45 -2.09 22.91
CA LEU A 130 15.78 -2.59 22.92
C LEU A 130 16.53 -2.02 21.72
N LEU A 131 17.53 -1.26 22.03
CA LEU A 131 18.61 -0.99 21.11
C LEU A 131 19.37 -2.30 20.93
N VAL A 132 19.36 -2.84 19.76
CA VAL A 132 20.30 -3.85 19.32
C VAL A 132 21.32 -3.15 18.45
#